data_1dcbad84fcfd43b52c624d56acf74fb8
#
_entry.id   1dcbad84fcfd43b52c624d56acf74fb8
#
_cell.length_a   1.000
_cell.length_b   1.000
_cell.length_c   1.000
_cell.angle_alpha   90.00
_cell.angle_beta   90.00
_cell.angle_gamma   90.00
#
_symmetry.space_group_name_H-M   'P 1'
#
loop_
_entity.id
_entity.type
_entity.pdbx_description
1 polymer ?
#
loop_
_entity_poly.entity_id
_entity_poly.type
_entity_poly.pdbx_seq_one_letter_code
_entity_poly.pdbx_strand_id
1 'polypeptide(L)'
;MSVDEKSLASIAQAKEATLHILLHNARGPFQGLPRTAGWGYPEPYTRDLMISALGFLATGNEELADALRRTLVALASNQTSRGHIPSLAHDPDDRGASDTTPLFLFGLALYRKSANQPEFLNEAAQKALKWMQYQSPDDRVMVSQLPTSDWRDEQWVMGYGLYVNALVYAYLLLYGEHESAAQLRELMNRLEVCGKEKNPHEHEGLVVPSKPYYALYSYKVLNSDRFDLLGNSLAILTGIASPDRARDLLAWIEAECEAMRDRGELAVDLPPCLFPYILPHHADWHPRYERYNRPGDYHNGGVWPFICGFYVAACVAAGQMELAECKLLALTELVKPWHENEAEWGFNEWIHAQTGKPSGRDWQTWSAAMYLYAADCVQRQTTPFFDEMRAGNPVA
;
A
#
# COMPACT_ATOMS: atom_id res chain seq x y z
N MET A 1 -14.78 14.50 18.54
CA MET A 1 -14.03 15.68 19.08
C MET A 1 -13.78 16.63 17.92
N SER A 2 -14.14 17.89 18.01
CA SER A 2 -13.79 18.86 16.95
C SER A 2 -12.26 19.05 16.99
N VAL A 3 -11.61 18.93 15.84
CA VAL A 3 -10.18 19.22 15.66
C VAL A 3 -9.95 20.67 16.06
N ASP A 4 -9.06 20.91 17.01
CA ASP A 4 -8.77 22.27 17.50
C ASP A 4 -7.90 23.06 16.47
N GLU A 5 -7.83 24.40 16.64
CA GLU A 5 -7.07 25.27 15.74
C GLU A 5 -5.57 24.89 15.66
N LYS A 6 -4.99 24.39 16.75
CA LYS A 6 -3.59 23.96 16.80
C LYS A 6 -3.36 22.72 15.95
N SER A 7 -4.26 21.76 16.01
CA SER A 7 -4.24 20.53 15.21
C SER A 7 -4.39 20.85 13.72
N LEU A 8 -5.31 21.74 13.35
CA LEU A 8 -5.46 22.21 11.97
C LEU A 8 -4.19 22.91 11.46
N ALA A 9 -3.56 23.75 12.28
CA ALA A 9 -2.30 24.40 11.94
C ALA A 9 -1.16 23.38 11.72
N SER A 10 -1.07 22.33 12.56
CA SER A 10 -0.07 21.27 12.42
C SER A 10 -0.26 20.49 11.12
N ILE A 11 -1.49 20.13 10.76
CA ILE A 11 -1.80 19.47 9.48
C ILE A 11 -1.43 20.38 8.30
N ALA A 12 -1.72 21.67 8.36
CA ALA A 12 -1.39 22.62 7.31
C ALA A 12 0.14 22.72 7.10
N GLN A 13 0.90 22.82 8.18
CA GLN A 13 2.37 22.81 8.13
C GLN A 13 2.93 21.49 7.54
N ALA A 14 2.38 20.35 7.96
CA ALA A 14 2.77 19.06 7.41
C ALA A 14 2.47 18.95 5.91
N LYS A 15 1.34 19.46 5.44
CA LYS A 15 1.01 19.51 4.00
C LYS A 15 1.99 20.35 3.20
N GLU A 16 2.40 21.51 3.74
CA GLU A 16 3.38 22.39 3.12
C GLU A 16 4.77 21.71 3.05
N ALA A 17 5.22 21.11 4.16
CA ALA A 17 6.47 20.34 4.22
C ALA A 17 6.43 19.16 3.24
N THR A 18 5.31 18.45 3.17
CA THR A 18 5.12 17.35 2.22
C THR A 18 5.29 17.80 0.78
N LEU A 19 4.66 18.89 0.39
CA LEU A 19 4.79 19.42 -0.98
C LEU A 19 6.24 19.79 -1.30
N HIS A 20 6.95 20.44 -0.35
CA HIS A 20 8.37 20.77 -0.49
C HIS A 20 9.22 19.50 -0.69
N ILE A 21 9.01 18.46 0.11
CA ILE A 21 9.71 17.16 -0.01
C ILE A 21 9.43 16.51 -1.38
N LEU A 22 8.19 16.47 -1.80
CA LEU A 22 7.82 15.87 -3.08
C LEU A 22 8.44 16.63 -4.27
N LEU A 23 8.46 17.95 -4.25
CA LEU A 23 9.12 18.76 -5.27
C LEU A 23 10.64 18.58 -5.27
N HIS A 24 11.27 18.49 -4.09
CA HIS A 24 12.70 18.14 -3.99
C HIS A 24 12.98 16.77 -4.61
N ASN A 25 12.12 15.78 -4.36
CA ASN A 25 12.28 14.42 -4.85
C ASN A 25 11.87 14.24 -6.31
N ALA A 26 11.12 15.19 -6.90
CA ALA A 26 10.58 15.08 -8.26
C ALA A 26 11.64 14.92 -9.35
N ARG A 27 12.89 15.31 -9.06
CA ARG A 27 14.04 15.19 -9.98
C ARG A 27 15.25 14.61 -9.26
N GLY A 28 15.58 13.37 -9.58
CA GLY A 28 16.75 12.66 -9.07
C GLY A 28 17.92 12.61 -10.08
N PRO A 29 19.04 12.00 -9.67
CA PRO A 29 20.24 11.90 -10.49
C PRO A 29 20.12 10.91 -11.66
N PHE A 30 19.18 9.96 -11.58
CA PHE A 30 18.97 8.94 -12.61
C PHE A 30 18.01 9.47 -13.68
N GLN A 31 18.54 9.97 -14.78
CA GLN A 31 17.80 10.46 -15.95
C GLN A 31 16.73 11.54 -15.60
N GLY A 32 16.88 12.23 -14.47
CA GLY A 32 15.90 13.21 -14.00
C GLY A 32 14.60 12.59 -13.47
N LEU A 33 14.56 11.28 -13.25
CA LEU A 33 13.44 10.59 -12.63
C LEU A 33 13.35 10.91 -11.13
N PRO A 34 12.17 10.80 -10.50
CA PRO A 34 12.02 11.04 -9.07
C PRO A 34 12.88 10.11 -8.23
N ARG A 35 13.26 10.55 -7.05
CA ARG A 35 13.95 9.75 -6.03
C ARG A 35 12.95 8.96 -5.21
N THR A 36 13.38 7.82 -4.69
CA THR A 36 12.64 7.09 -3.65
C THR A 36 12.67 7.83 -2.32
N ALA A 37 13.83 8.43 -1.96
CA ALA A 37 13.93 9.28 -0.79
C ALA A 37 14.88 10.46 -1.06
N GLY A 38 14.69 11.56 -0.33
CA GLY A 38 15.54 12.74 -0.42
C GLY A 38 16.98 12.47 -0.02
N TRP A 39 17.19 11.56 0.94
CA TRP A 39 18.49 11.22 1.49
C TRP A 39 18.71 9.70 1.47
N GLY A 40 19.74 9.27 0.78
CA GLY A 40 20.21 7.88 0.81
C GLY A 40 19.51 6.88 -0.11
N TYR A 41 18.41 7.26 -0.79
CA TYR A 41 17.75 6.47 -1.84
C TYR A 41 17.46 7.33 -3.08
N PRO A 42 18.51 7.65 -3.86
CA PRO A 42 18.34 8.44 -5.08
C PRO A 42 17.74 7.67 -6.25
N GLU A 43 17.68 6.33 -6.17
CA GLU A 43 17.17 5.45 -7.21
C GLU A 43 15.66 5.58 -7.36
N PRO A 44 15.12 5.56 -8.60
CA PRO A 44 13.69 5.62 -8.86
C PRO A 44 13.05 4.22 -8.78
N TYR A 45 12.69 3.77 -7.58
CA TYR A 45 12.00 2.49 -7.40
C TYR A 45 10.55 2.57 -7.87
N THR A 46 10.17 1.63 -8.72
CA THR A 46 8.83 1.55 -9.32
C THR A 46 7.72 1.51 -8.28
N ARG A 47 7.88 0.69 -7.26
CA ARG A 47 6.89 0.53 -6.18
C ARG A 47 6.60 1.85 -5.49
N ASP A 48 7.64 2.51 -5.03
CA ASP A 48 7.55 3.77 -4.28
C ASP A 48 6.89 4.87 -5.11
N LEU A 49 7.31 4.99 -6.37
CA LEU A 49 6.82 6.03 -7.26
C LEU A 49 5.38 5.77 -7.75
N MET A 50 4.99 4.52 -7.96
CA MET A 50 3.62 4.19 -8.38
C MET A 50 2.62 4.31 -7.22
N ILE A 51 3.01 3.97 -6.00
CA ILE A 51 2.21 4.26 -4.79
C ILE A 51 2.08 5.78 -4.61
N SER A 52 3.17 6.52 -4.82
CA SER A 52 3.17 7.99 -4.71
C SER A 52 2.29 8.69 -5.74
N ALA A 53 1.89 8.01 -6.82
CA ALA A 53 1.00 8.57 -7.85
C ALA A 53 -0.30 9.14 -7.25
N LEU A 54 -0.86 8.51 -6.20
CA LEU A 54 -2.04 9.00 -5.50
C LEU A 54 -1.82 10.42 -4.95
N GLY A 55 -0.74 10.62 -4.19
CA GLY A 55 -0.41 11.92 -3.64
C GLY A 55 0.01 12.93 -4.71
N PHE A 56 0.80 12.53 -5.70
CA PHE A 56 1.20 13.41 -6.80
C PHE A 56 0.00 14.01 -7.53
N LEU A 57 -1.00 13.17 -7.85
CA LEU A 57 -2.17 13.61 -8.59
C LEU A 57 -3.19 14.36 -7.72
N ALA A 58 -3.27 14.05 -6.41
CA ALA A 58 -4.14 14.75 -5.48
C ALA A 58 -3.75 16.24 -5.31
N THR A 59 -2.46 16.58 -5.50
CA THR A 59 -1.98 17.96 -5.39
C THR A 59 -2.46 18.88 -6.51
N GLY A 60 -2.75 18.35 -7.68
CA GLY A 60 -2.94 19.14 -8.91
C GLY A 60 -1.65 19.87 -9.37
N ASN A 61 -0.48 19.54 -8.81
CA ASN A 61 0.79 20.18 -9.16
C ASN A 61 1.34 19.62 -10.46
N GLU A 62 1.62 20.49 -11.44
CA GLU A 62 2.07 20.11 -12.77
C GLU A 62 3.44 19.43 -12.78
N GLU A 63 4.36 19.85 -11.90
CA GLU A 63 5.71 19.25 -11.82
C GLU A 63 5.65 17.82 -11.30
N LEU A 64 4.78 17.54 -10.31
CA LEU A 64 4.56 16.19 -9.79
C LEU A 64 3.83 15.31 -10.79
N ALA A 65 2.86 15.84 -11.52
CA ALA A 65 2.20 15.12 -12.61
C ALA A 65 3.18 14.79 -13.74
N ASP A 66 4.08 15.72 -14.12
CA ASP A 66 5.15 15.46 -15.09
C ASP A 66 6.19 14.46 -14.56
N ALA A 67 6.54 14.50 -13.29
CA ALA A 67 7.41 13.51 -12.66
C ALA A 67 6.84 12.09 -12.77
N LEU A 68 5.54 11.92 -12.51
CA LEU A 68 4.84 10.65 -12.72
C LEU A 68 4.85 10.24 -14.19
N ARG A 69 4.56 11.16 -15.11
CA ARG A 69 4.60 10.91 -16.56
C ARG A 69 5.97 10.42 -17.03
N ARG A 70 7.05 11.08 -16.60
CA ARG A 70 8.42 10.64 -16.94
C ARG A 70 8.72 9.25 -16.41
N THR A 71 8.30 8.94 -15.18
CA THR A 71 8.46 7.61 -14.59
C THR A 71 7.72 6.55 -15.40
N LEU A 72 6.45 6.79 -15.76
CA LEU A 72 5.66 5.88 -16.57
C LEU A 72 6.28 5.63 -17.96
N VAL A 73 6.84 6.67 -18.60
CA VAL A 73 7.55 6.54 -19.88
C VAL A 73 8.82 5.70 -19.72
N ALA A 74 9.61 5.92 -18.68
CA ALA A 74 10.82 5.14 -18.41
C ALA A 74 10.49 3.66 -18.16
N LEU A 75 9.47 3.37 -17.34
CA LEU A 75 9.01 2.01 -17.08
C LEU A 75 8.51 1.31 -18.35
N ALA A 76 7.75 1.98 -19.19
CA ALA A 76 7.29 1.44 -20.46
C ALA A 76 8.45 1.17 -21.44
N SER A 77 9.49 2.02 -21.44
CA SER A 77 10.68 1.84 -22.26
C SER A 77 11.56 0.69 -21.81
N ASN A 78 11.58 0.40 -20.50
CA ASN A 78 12.36 -0.67 -19.90
C ASN A 78 11.53 -1.95 -19.64
N GLN A 79 10.28 -1.97 -20.11
CA GLN A 79 9.40 -3.13 -20.04
C GLN A 79 9.97 -4.30 -20.84
N THR A 80 9.97 -5.51 -20.27
CA THR A 80 10.41 -6.71 -20.98
C THR A 80 9.54 -6.98 -22.22
N SER A 81 10.05 -7.76 -23.17
CA SER A 81 9.28 -8.15 -24.37
C SER A 81 7.98 -8.88 -24.03
N ARG A 82 7.90 -9.53 -22.85
CA ARG A 82 6.70 -10.24 -22.35
C ARG A 82 5.77 -9.37 -21.53
N GLY A 83 6.17 -8.15 -21.18
CA GLY A 83 5.31 -7.19 -20.47
C GLY A 83 5.62 -6.98 -18.99
N HIS A 84 6.65 -7.63 -18.43
CA HIS A 84 7.05 -7.40 -17.04
C HIS A 84 7.70 -6.02 -16.86
N ILE A 85 7.40 -5.36 -15.76
CA ILE A 85 7.92 -4.03 -15.39
C ILE A 85 9.06 -4.18 -14.38
N PRO A 86 10.22 -3.50 -14.56
CA PRO A 86 11.36 -3.59 -13.65
C PRO A 86 11.07 -2.94 -12.28
N SER A 87 11.86 -3.27 -11.26
CA SER A 87 11.80 -2.61 -9.95
C SER A 87 12.50 -1.24 -9.95
N LEU A 88 13.54 -1.07 -10.77
CA LEU A 88 14.25 0.20 -10.97
C LEU A 88 13.84 0.82 -12.30
N ALA A 89 13.16 1.96 -12.27
CA ALA A 89 12.59 2.57 -13.47
C ALA A 89 13.64 2.98 -14.52
N HIS A 90 14.90 3.19 -14.13
CA HIS A 90 15.99 3.61 -15.02
C HIS A 90 16.84 2.45 -15.55
N ASP A 91 16.65 1.23 -15.04
CA ASP A 91 17.50 0.08 -15.34
C ASP A 91 16.74 -0.99 -16.16
N PRO A 92 17.08 -1.17 -17.44
CA PRO A 92 16.45 -2.18 -18.30
C PRO A 92 16.84 -3.63 -17.94
N ASP A 93 17.93 -3.83 -17.21
CA ASP A 93 18.42 -5.14 -16.82
C ASP A 93 17.90 -5.59 -15.44
N ASP A 94 17.23 -4.69 -14.72
CA ASP A 94 16.62 -4.99 -13.43
C ASP A 94 15.42 -5.94 -13.59
N ARG A 95 15.24 -6.78 -12.62
CA ARG A 95 14.11 -7.71 -12.55
C ARG A 95 13.02 -7.15 -11.66
N GLY A 96 11.82 -7.04 -12.21
CA GLY A 96 10.67 -6.61 -11.44
C GLY A 96 10.27 -7.60 -10.33
N ALA A 97 9.57 -7.08 -9.34
CA ALA A 97 8.90 -7.85 -8.31
C ALA A 97 7.45 -8.21 -8.74
N SER A 98 6.75 -9.01 -7.96
CA SER A 98 5.38 -9.44 -8.27
C SER A 98 4.37 -8.28 -8.24
N ASP A 99 4.68 -7.20 -7.53
CA ASP A 99 3.85 -5.99 -7.41
C ASP A 99 4.19 -4.89 -8.43
N THR A 100 5.34 -4.94 -9.14
CA THR A 100 5.74 -3.84 -10.02
C THR A 100 4.83 -3.67 -11.22
N THR A 101 4.44 -4.76 -11.86
CA THR A 101 3.53 -4.70 -13.03
C THR A 101 2.10 -4.28 -12.66
N PRO A 102 1.44 -4.84 -11.61
CA PRO A 102 0.14 -4.33 -11.18
C PRO A 102 0.19 -2.88 -10.70
N LEU A 103 1.26 -2.44 -10.05
CA LEU A 103 1.45 -1.04 -9.68
C LEU A 103 1.62 -0.12 -10.88
N PHE A 104 2.37 -0.54 -11.90
CA PHE A 104 2.47 0.22 -13.16
C PHE A 104 1.10 0.40 -13.82
N LEU A 105 0.32 -0.68 -13.92
CA LEU A 105 -1.05 -0.61 -14.47
C LEU A 105 -1.94 0.33 -13.66
N PHE A 106 -1.87 0.24 -12.34
CA PHE A 106 -2.60 1.13 -11.43
C PHE A 106 -2.19 2.59 -11.64
N GLY A 107 -0.90 2.93 -11.52
CA GLY A 107 -0.40 4.30 -11.66
C GLY A 107 -0.66 4.89 -13.06
N LEU A 108 -0.54 4.07 -14.12
CA LEU A 108 -0.84 4.48 -15.48
C LEU A 108 -2.32 4.82 -15.66
N ALA A 109 -3.23 4.01 -15.10
CA ALA A 109 -4.66 4.28 -15.17
C ALA A 109 -5.04 5.57 -14.43
N LEU A 110 -4.45 5.83 -13.25
CA LEU A 110 -4.64 7.08 -12.52
C LEU A 110 -4.17 8.29 -13.33
N TYR A 111 -2.97 8.18 -13.94
CA TYR A 111 -2.43 9.26 -14.79
C TYR A 111 -3.32 9.53 -16.00
N ARG A 112 -3.71 8.48 -16.73
CA ARG A 112 -4.60 8.60 -17.90
C ARG A 112 -5.88 9.36 -17.58
N LYS A 113 -6.48 9.04 -16.44
CA LYS A 113 -7.70 9.69 -15.96
C LYS A 113 -7.46 11.15 -15.59
N SER A 114 -6.44 11.42 -14.79
CA SER A 114 -6.13 12.77 -14.32
C SER A 114 -5.71 13.71 -15.47
N ALA A 115 -4.93 13.20 -16.43
CA ALA A 115 -4.46 13.95 -17.59
C ALA A 115 -5.44 13.97 -18.77
N ASN A 116 -6.57 13.27 -18.68
CA ASN A 116 -7.51 13.05 -19.79
C ASN A 116 -6.83 12.48 -21.06
N GLN A 117 -5.95 11.49 -20.88
CA GLN A 117 -5.15 10.87 -21.95
C GLN A 117 -5.36 9.34 -21.96
N PRO A 118 -6.52 8.81 -22.37
CA PRO A 118 -6.87 7.40 -22.25
C PRO A 118 -5.92 6.45 -23.00
N GLU A 119 -5.31 6.91 -24.10
CA GLU A 119 -4.42 6.09 -24.95
C GLU A 119 -2.92 6.23 -24.60
N PHE A 120 -2.57 7.04 -23.57
CA PHE A 120 -1.17 7.22 -23.20
C PHE A 120 -0.54 5.87 -22.81
N LEU A 121 0.57 5.48 -23.45
CA LEU A 121 1.28 4.21 -23.26
C LEU A 121 0.40 2.95 -23.46
N ASN A 122 -0.53 2.96 -24.41
CA ASN A 122 -1.49 1.88 -24.61
C ASN A 122 -0.81 0.53 -24.92
N GLU A 123 0.22 0.52 -25.78
CA GLU A 123 0.96 -0.70 -26.09
C GLU A 123 1.61 -1.33 -24.84
N ALA A 124 2.22 -0.51 -23.98
CA ALA A 124 2.83 -0.97 -22.74
C ALA A 124 1.77 -1.52 -21.76
N ALA A 125 0.61 -0.87 -21.68
CA ALA A 125 -0.51 -1.36 -20.86
C ALA A 125 -0.98 -2.75 -21.34
N GLN A 126 -1.18 -2.93 -22.66
CA GLN A 126 -1.62 -4.22 -23.20
C GLN A 126 -0.62 -5.35 -22.95
N LYS A 127 0.69 -5.06 -23.09
CA LYS A 127 1.74 -6.03 -22.74
C LYS A 127 1.73 -6.37 -21.24
N ALA A 128 1.55 -5.37 -20.36
CA ALA A 128 1.48 -5.57 -18.92
C ALA A 128 0.25 -6.39 -18.51
N LEU A 129 -0.94 -6.10 -19.05
CA LEU A 129 -2.15 -6.89 -18.83
C LEU A 129 -1.95 -8.36 -19.25
N LYS A 130 -1.33 -8.58 -20.42
CA LYS A 130 -1.02 -9.93 -20.89
C LYS A 130 -0.02 -10.66 -19.97
N TRP A 131 0.99 -9.93 -19.45
CA TRP A 131 1.92 -10.49 -18.48
C TRP A 131 1.19 -10.97 -17.21
N MET A 132 0.27 -10.16 -16.70
CA MET A 132 -0.48 -10.50 -15.49
C MET A 132 -1.35 -11.75 -15.65
N GLN A 133 -1.89 -12.03 -16.83
CA GLN A 133 -2.63 -13.27 -17.10
C GLN A 133 -1.78 -14.54 -16.89
N TYR A 134 -0.47 -14.47 -17.15
CA TYR A 134 0.45 -15.58 -16.92
C TYR A 134 0.86 -15.76 -15.44
N GLN A 135 0.47 -14.83 -14.55
CA GLN A 135 0.81 -14.94 -13.13
C GLN A 135 -0.27 -15.69 -12.32
N SER A 136 -1.34 -16.13 -12.98
CA SER A 136 -2.38 -16.98 -12.36
C SER A 136 -2.08 -18.45 -12.67
N PRO A 137 -1.67 -19.27 -11.67
CA PRO A 137 -1.17 -20.62 -11.91
C PRO A 137 -2.24 -21.67 -12.24
N ASP A 138 -3.52 -21.34 -12.08
CA ASP A 138 -4.66 -22.24 -12.24
C ASP A 138 -5.71 -21.73 -13.24
N ASP A 139 -5.28 -20.83 -14.13
CA ASP A 139 -6.18 -20.15 -15.11
C ASP A 139 -7.35 -19.38 -14.46
N ARG A 140 -7.25 -19.12 -13.16
CA ARG A 140 -8.17 -18.23 -12.45
C ARG A 140 -7.61 -16.82 -12.41
N VAL A 141 -8.37 -15.90 -11.79
CA VAL A 141 -7.97 -14.49 -11.74
C VAL A 141 -6.99 -14.18 -10.62
N MET A 142 -6.89 -15.03 -9.59
CA MET A 142 -5.96 -14.84 -8.47
C MET A 142 -4.52 -14.99 -8.95
N VAL A 143 -3.71 -14.00 -8.61
CA VAL A 143 -2.29 -13.95 -8.97
C VAL A 143 -1.44 -14.50 -7.84
N SER A 144 -0.50 -15.37 -8.18
CA SER A 144 0.49 -15.90 -7.26
C SER A 144 1.77 -15.09 -7.33
N GLN A 145 2.32 -14.74 -6.17
CA GLN A 145 3.61 -14.04 -6.04
C GLN A 145 4.73 -14.99 -5.61
N LEU A 146 5.95 -14.64 -5.99
CA LEU A 146 7.16 -15.30 -5.51
C LEU A 146 7.48 -14.87 -4.07
N PRO A 147 8.21 -15.68 -3.28
CA PRO A 147 8.69 -15.27 -1.97
C PRO A 147 9.46 -13.95 -2.01
N THR A 148 9.28 -13.09 -1.00
CA THR A 148 9.97 -11.80 -0.87
C THR A 148 9.85 -10.88 -2.10
N SER A 149 8.75 -10.99 -2.85
CA SER A 149 8.58 -10.34 -4.16
C SER A 149 7.43 -9.33 -4.19
N ASP A 150 7.14 -8.71 -3.05
CA ASP A 150 6.26 -7.54 -2.94
C ASP A 150 6.96 -6.41 -2.16
N TRP A 151 6.24 -5.46 -1.60
CA TRP A 151 6.82 -4.37 -0.81
C TRP A 151 7.61 -4.88 0.42
N ARG A 152 7.38 -6.13 0.82
CA ARG A 152 8.08 -6.83 1.92
C ARG A 152 9.20 -7.71 1.38
N ASP A 153 10.22 -7.12 0.78
CA ASP A 153 11.34 -7.81 0.16
C ASP A 153 12.26 -8.55 1.15
N GLU A 154 12.13 -8.28 2.45
CA GLU A 154 12.84 -8.97 3.52
C GLU A 154 11.93 -9.90 4.36
N GLN A 155 10.68 -10.11 3.95
CA GLN A 155 9.72 -10.98 4.63
C GLN A 155 9.20 -12.07 3.70
N TRP A 156 9.04 -13.29 4.22
CA TRP A 156 8.54 -14.44 3.45
C TRP A 156 7.02 -14.35 3.27
N VAL A 157 6.60 -13.74 2.18
CA VAL A 157 5.21 -13.71 1.71
C VAL A 157 5.18 -14.31 0.32
N MET A 158 4.32 -15.32 0.07
CA MET A 158 4.31 -16.06 -1.20
C MET A 158 2.90 -16.53 -1.57
N GLY A 159 2.73 -17.00 -2.79
CA GLY A 159 1.46 -17.49 -3.29
C GLY A 159 0.43 -16.38 -3.46
N TYR A 160 -0.78 -16.60 -3.05
CA TYR A 160 -1.88 -15.62 -3.18
C TYR A 160 -1.80 -14.59 -2.06
N GLY A 161 -0.97 -13.58 -2.22
CA GLY A 161 -0.84 -12.46 -1.27
C GLY A 161 -2.02 -11.50 -1.37
N LEU A 162 -2.52 -11.04 -0.21
CA LEU A 162 -3.64 -10.10 -0.15
C LEU A 162 -3.33 -8.80 -0.87
N TYR A 163 -2.17 -8.20 -0.58
CA TYR A 163 -1.75 -6.93 -1.16
C TYR A 163 -1.70 -6.97 -2.70
N VAL A 164 -1.00 -7.97 -3.27
CA VAL A 164 -0.87 -8.09 -4.73
C VAL A 164 -2.24 -8.30 -5.38
N ASN A 165 -3.09 -9.17 -4.80
CA ASN A 165 -4.43 -9.42 -5.36
C ASN A 165 -5.38 -8.24 -5.20
N ALA A 166 -5.22 -7.39 -4.16
CA ALA A 166 -5.96 -6.14 -4.07
C ALA A 166 -5.54 -5.13 -5.15
N LEU A 167 -4.26 -5.08 -5.53
CA LEU A 167 -3.78 -4.29 -6.68
C LEU A 167 -4.31 -4.85 -8.00
N VAL A 168 -4.33 -6.17 -8.16
CA VAL A 168 -4.92 -6.84 -9.34
C VAL A 168 -6.39 -6.45 -9.48
N TYR A 169 -7.16 -6.53 -8.41
CA TYR A 169 -8.54 -6.10 -8.41
C TYR A 169 -8.72 -4.64 -8.81
N ALA A 170 -7.88 -3.75 -8.24
CA ALA A 170 -7.92 -2.33 -8.55
C ALA A 170 -7.68 -2.05 -10.05
N TYR A 171 -6.62 -2.62 -10.65
CA TYR A 171 -6.38 -2.37 -12.07
C TYR A 171 -7.42 -3.02 -12.97
N LEU A 172 -7.96 -4.20 -12.64
CA LEU A 172 -9.03 -4.81 -13.41
C LEU A 172 -10.24 -3.88 -13.53
N LEU A 173 -10.65 -3.25 -12.42
CA LEU A 173 -11.72 -2.24 -12.45
C LEU A 173 -11.36 -1.03 -13.31
N LEU A 174 -10.13 -0.50 -13.19
CA LEU A 174 -9.66 0.69 -13.92
C LEU A 174 -9.53 0.46 -15.43
N TYR A 175 -9.31 -0.78 -15.87
CA TYR A 175 -9.23 -1.15 -17.28
C TYR A 175 -10.54 -1.72 -17.83
N GLY A 176 -11.62 -1.72 -17.04
CA GLY A 176 -12.94 -2.18 -17.48
C GLY A 176 -13.12 -3.70 -17.52
N GLU A 177 -12.21 -4.47 -16.91
CA GLU A 177 -12.25 -5.92 -16.83
C GLU A 177 -13.20 -6.38 -15.69
N HIS A 178 -14.46 -5.93 -15.75
CA HIS A 178 -15.42 -6.07 -14.66
C HIS A 178 -15.77 -7.52 -14.32
N GLU A 179 -15.82 -8.42 -15.30
CA GLU A 179 -16.11 -9.85 -15.08
C GLU A 179 -14.97 -10.49 -14.28
N SER A 180 -13.72 -10.27 -14.67
CA SER A 180 -12.53 -10.76 -13.97
C SER A 180 -12.44 -10.17 -12.55
N ALA A 181 -12.75 -8.88 -12.40
CA ALA A 181 -12.79 -8.22 -11.09
C ALA A 181 -13.86 -8.86 -10.18
N ALA A 182 -15.07 -9.10 -10.68
CA ALA A 182 -16.14 -9.72 -9.92
C ALA A 182 -15.75 -11.15 -9.47
N GLN A 183 -15.16 -11.95 -10.37
CA GLN A 183 -14.66 -13.28 -10.04
C GLN A 183 -13.56 -13.24 -8.98
N LEU A 184 -12.60 -12.32 -9.09
CA LEU A 184 -11.52 -12.17 -8.10
C LEU A 184 -12.09 -11.80 -6.73
N ARG A 185 -13.02 -10.84 -6.68
CA ARG A 185 -13.68 -10.43 -5.44
C ARG A 185 -14.45 -11.60 -4.80
N GLU A 186 -15.13 -12.39 -5.58
CA GLU A 186 -15.83 -13.59 -5.10
C GLU A 186 -14.84 -14.58 -4.48
N LEU A 187 -13.75 -14.91 -5.19
CA LEU A 187 -12.73 -15.84 -4.68
C LEU A 187 -12.11 -15.34 -3.36
N MET A 188 -11.76 -14.05 -3.28
CA MET A 188 -11.19 -13.46 -2.08
C MET A 188 -12.15 -13.47 -0.88
N ASN A 189 -13.46 -13.47 -1.10
CA ASN A 189 -14.47 -13.42 -0.03
C ASN A 189 -15.10 -14.77 0.32
N ARG A 190 -14.97 -15.77 -0.55
CA ARG A 190 -15.64 -17.05 -0.37
C ARG A 190 -14.80 -18.10 0.34
N LEU A 191 -13.51 -18.16 0.05
CA LEU A 191 -12.65 -19.24 0.52
C LEU A 191 -11.92 -18.84 1.80
N GLU A 192 -11.97 -19.72 2.81
CA GLU A 192 -11.26 -19.54 4.06
C GLU A 192 -9.78 -19.97 3.94
N VAL A 193 -8.89 -19.20 4.56
CA VAL A 193 -7.51 -19.63 4.80
C VAL A 193 -7.52 -20.70 5.90
N CYS A 194 -6.75 -21.75 5.79
CA CYS A 194 -6.73 -22.86 6.76
C CYS A 194 -8.08 -23.57 6.95
N GLY A 195 -8.98 -23.50 5.99
CA GLY A 195 -10.29 -24.13 6.09
C GLY A 195 -10.20 -25.62 6.46
N LYS A 196 -10.95 -26.04 7.47
CA LYS A 196 -11.09 -27.46 7.86
C LYS A 196 -12.02 -28.23 6.91
N GLU A 197 -12.11 -27.76 5.69
CA GLU A 197 -13.16 -28.16 4.79
C GLU A 197 -12.91 -29.48 4.07
N LYS A 198 -13.98 -30.03 3.52
CA LYS A 198 -14.07 -31.36 2.91
C LYS A 198 -13.12 -31.60 1.74
N ASN A 199 -12.45 -30.58 1.25
CA ASN A 199 -11.48 -30.67 0.18
C ASN A 199 -10.11 -30.04 0.59
N PRO A 200 -9.14 -30.83 1.03
CA PRO A 200 -7.83 -30.31 1.44
C PRO A 200 -7.01 -29.67 0.31
N HIS A 201 -7.53 -29.63 -0.90
CA HIS A 201 -6.88 -29.03 -2.08
C HIS A 201 -7.37 -27.62 -2.40
N GLU A 202 -8.37 -27.10 -1.68
CA GLU A 202 -8.93 -25.76 -1.88
C GLU A 202 -8.46 -24.76 -0.79
N HIS A 203 -7.17 -24.70 -0.48
CA HIS A 203 -6.60 -23.81 0.53
C HIS A 203 -6.12 -22.47 -0.07
N GLU A 204 -6.89 -21.90 -0.98
CA GLU A 204 -6.48 -20.70 -1.72
C GLU A 204 -7.30 -19.45 -1.34
N GLY A 205 -8.06 -19.55 -0.24
CA GLY A 205 -8.87 -18.45 0.27
C GLY A 205 -8.09 -17.50 1.17
N LEU A 206 -8.59 -16.28 1.29
CA LEU A 206 -8.01 -15.23 2.13
C LEU A 206 -8.89 -14.85 3.33
N VAL A 207 -10.07 -15.45 3.48
CA VAL A 207 -10.96 -15.19 4.62
C VAL A 207 -10.41 -15.86 5.88
N VAL A 208 -10.19 -15.11 6.95
CA VAL A 208 -9.79 -15.67 8.24
C VAL A 208 -11.03 -16.02 9.03
N PRO A 209 -11.24 -17.30 9.44
CA PRO A 209 -12.39 -17.71 10.23
C PRO A 209 -12.52 -16.91 11.53
N SER A 210 -13.72 -16.43 11.81
CA SER A 210 -14.04 -15.66 13.04
C SER A 210 -13.32 -14.31 13.18
N LYS A 211 -12.70 -13.81 12.11
CA LYS A 211 -12.05 -12.48 12.05
C LYS A 211 -12.65 -11.63 10.93
N PRO A 212 -12.74 -10.31 11.10
CA PRO A 212 -13.27 -9.43 10.07
C PRO A 212 -12.28 -9.19 8.92
N TYR A 213 -11.00 -9.51 9.09
CA TYR A 213 -9.92 -9.22 8.16
C TYR A 213 -9.58 -10.38 7.23
N TYR A 214 -8.82 -10.07 6.18
CA TYR A 214 -8.25 -11.04 5.25
C TYR A 214 -6.82 -11.40 5.65
N ALA A 215 -6.46 -12.66 5.46
CA ALA A 215 -5.14 -13.22 5.72
C ALA A 215 -4.05 -12.56 4.88
N LEU A 216 -2.81 -12.58 5.38
CA LEU A 216 -1.64 -12.07 4.69
C LEU A 216 -1.42 -12.77 3.34
N TYR A 217 -1.45 -14.12 3.33
CA TYR A 217 -1.36 -14.94 2.13
C TYR A 217 -1.87 -16.36 2.33
N SER A 218 -2.17 -17.04 1.22
CA SER A 218 -2.37 -18.49 1.21
C SER A 218 -1.69 -19.12 -0.02
N TYR A 219 -1.18 -20.33 0.14
CA TYR A 219 -0.61 -21.12 -0.95
C TYR A 219 -0.63 -22.61 -0.60
N LYS A 220 -1.58 -23.36 -1.10
CA LYS A 220 -1.74 -24.79 -0.81
C LYS A 220 -1.74 -25.05 0.72
N VAL A 221 -0.73 -25.76 1.21
CA VAL A 221 -0.57 -26.09 2.64
C VAL A 221 0.14 -24.99 3.45
N LEU A 222 0.67 -23.97 2.79
CA LEU A 222 1.35 -22.83 3.41
C LEU A 222 0.43 -21.62 3.41
N ASN A 223 0.22 -21.02 4.57
CA ASN A 223 -0.58 -19.83 4.70
C ASN A 223 -0.15 -19.02 5.93
N SER A 224 -0.60 -17.78 5.98
CA SER A 224 -0.46 -16.94 7.15
C SER A 224 -1.74 -16.14 7.36
N ASP A 225 -2.41 -16.40 8.47
CA ASP A 225 -3.60 -15.70 8.93
C ASP A 225 -3.31 -14.38 9.66
N ARG A 226 -2.04 -13.92 9.64
CA ARG A 226 -1.67 -12.64 10.22
C ARG A 226 -2.35 -11.49 9.51
N PHE A 227 -2.61 -10.45 10.29
CA PHE A 227 -3.18 -9.23 9.75
C PHE A 227 -2.13 -8.42 8.97
N ASP A 228 -2.46 -8.03 7.75
CA ASP A 228 -1.69 -7.13 6.87
C ASP A 228 -2.43 -5.79 6.73
N LEU A 229 -1.88 -4.73 7.28
CA LEU A 229 -2.55 -3.42 7.27
C LEU A 229 -2.72 -2.85 5.86
N LEU A 230 -1.70 -2.97 5.00
CA LEU A 230 -1.77 -2.42 3.64
C LEU A 230 -2.80 -3.16 2.78
N GLY A 231 -2.74 -4.50 2.77
CA GLY A 231 -3.67 -5.32 2.00
C GLY A 231 -5.12 -5.14 2.45
N ASN A 232 -5.36 -5.09 3.77
CA ASN A 232 -6.70 -4.88 4.30
C ASN A 232 -7.21 -3.44 4.08
N SER A 233 -6.34 -2.43 4.15
CA SER A 233 -6.72 -1.05 3.78
C SER A 233 -7.10 -0.94 2.30
N LEU A 234 -6.36 -1.58 1.41
CA LEU A 234 -6.70 -1.66 -0.01
C LEU A 234 -8.00 -2.43 -0.26
N ALA A 235 -8.26 -3.52 0.49
CA ALA A 235 -9.52 -4.26 0.38
C ALA A 235 -10.74 -3.39 0.73
N ILE A 236 -10.61 -2.47 1.69
CA ILE A 236 -11.64 -1.46 2.00
C ILE A 236 -11.74 -0.43 0.87
N LEU A 237 -10.62 0.17 0.47
CA LEU A 237 -10.56 1.24 -0.52
C LEU A 237 -11.12 0.83 -1.88
N THR A 238 -10.82 -0.38 -2.31
CA THR A 238 -11.25 -0.90 -3.63
C THR A 238 -12.66 -1.50 -3.63
N GLY A 239 -13.25 -1.77 -2.45
CA GLY A 239 -14.55 -2.42 -2.32
C GLY A 239 -14.52 -3.95 -2.40
N ILE A 240 -13.37 -4.58 -2.21
CA ILE A 240 -13.29 -6.03 -1.95
C ILE A 240 -14.04 -6.35 -0.67
N ALA A 241 -13.75 -5.61 0.41
CA ALA A 241 -14.52 -5.68 1.65
C ALA A 241 -15.89 -5.01 1.48
N SER A 242 -16.95 -5.67 1.93
CA SER A 242 -18.28 -5.04 2.01
C SER A 242 -18.28 -3.89 3.03
N PRO A 243 -19.23 -2.95 2.95
CA PRO A 243 -19.31 -1.84 3.91
C PRO A 243 -19.39 -2.31 5.38
N ASP A 244 -20.11 -3.39 5.65
CA ASP A 244 -20.22 -3.95 7.01
C ASP A 244 -18.90 -4.53 7.46
N ARG A 245 -18.27 -5.35 6.60
CA ARG A 245 -16.95 -5.92 6.88
C ARG A 245 -15.89 -4.84 7.08
N ALA A 246 -15.93 -3.75 6.31
CA ALA A 246 -15.01 -2.62 6.45
C ALA A 246 -15.13 -1.96 7.84
N ARG A 247 -16.36 -1.75 8.34
CA ARG A 247 -16.60 -1.20 9.69
C ARG A 247 -16.11 -2.14 10.79
N ASP A 248 -16.44 -3.43 10.69
CA ASP A 248 -16.01 -4.43 11.68
C ASP A 248 -14.49 -4.57 11.70
N LEU A 249 -13.85 -4.49 10.52
CA LEU A 249 -12.41 -4.56 10.39
C LEU A 249 -11.73 -3.36 11.06
N LEU A 250 -12.20 -2.14 10.82
CA LEU A 250 -11.65 -0.95 11.47
C LEU A 250 -11.85 -0.98 12.98
N ALA A 251 -13.01 -1.38 13.47
CA ALA A 251 -13.26 -1.55 14.90
C ALA A 251 -12.33 -2.59 15.53
N TRP A 252 -12.07 -3.69 14.84
CA TRP A 252 -11.15 -4.72 15.29
C TRP A 252 -9.70 -4.22 15.33
N ILE A 253 -9.24 -3.47 14.30
CA ILE A 253 -7.90 -2.87 14.26
C ILE A 253 -7.68 -1.98 15.49
N GLU A 254 -8.62 -1.08 15.78
CA GLU A 254 -8.49 -0.14 16.89
C GLU A 254 -8.45 -0.86 18.24
N ALA A 255 -9.33 -1.84 18.45
CA ALA A 255 -9.33 -2.64 19.68
C ALA A 255 -8.03 -3.42 19.88
N GLU A 256 -7.48 -4.03 18.82
CA GLU A 256 -6.22 -4.76 18.90
C GLU A 256 -5.02 -3.81 19.14
N CYS A 257 -4.99 -2.67 18.47
CA CYS A 257 -3.95 -1.66 18.69
C CYS A 257 -3.99 -1.09 20.13
N GLU A 258 -5.17 -0.88 20.69
CA GLU A 258 -5.30 -0.49 22.11
C GLU A 258 -4.73 -1.57 23.02
N ALA A 259 -5.11 -2.83 22.81
CA ALA A 259 -4.57 -3.96 23.58
C ALA A 259 -3.04 -4.10 23.41
N MET A 260 -2.49 -3.82 22.22
CA MET A 260 -1.03 -3.81 22.00
C MET A 260 -0.35 -2.67 22.75
N ARG A 261 -0.95 -1.49 22.84
CA ARG A 261 -0.43 -0.38 23.65
C ARG A 261 -0.42 -0.72 25.13
N ASP A 262 -1.49 -1.33 25.63
CA ASP A 262 -1.60 -1.78 27.04
C ASP A 262 -0.53 -2.82 27.39
N ARG A 263 -0.14 -3.68 26.44
CA ARG A 263 0.95 -4.65 26.61
C ARG A 263 2.36 -4.08 26.38
N GLY A 264 2.48 -2.81 25.97
CA GLY A 264 3.77 -2.18 25.62
C GLY A 264 4.37 -2.67 24.30
N GLU A 265 3.56 -3.25 23.43
CA GLU A 265 3.96 -3.74 22.11
C GLU A 265 3.87 -2.67 21.02
N LEU A 266 3.16 -1.58 21.29
CA LEU A 266 2.94 -0.46 20.39
C LEU A 266 3.01 0.86 21.15
N ALA A 267 3.91 1.76 20.75
CA ALA A 267 4.13 3.05 21.42
C ALA A 267 3.35 4.21 20.80
N VAL A 268 2.84 4.03 19.56
CA VAL A 268 2.20 5.09 18.78
C VAL A 268 0.71 4.80 18.56
N ASP A 269 -0.08 5.84 18.30
CA ASP A 269 -1.53 5.69 18.02
C ASP A 269 -1.82 5.45 16.55
N LEU A 270 -1.04 4.56 15.93
CA LEU A 270 -1.20 4.10 14.55
C LEU A 270 -0.90 2.60 14.47
N PRO A 271 -1.63 1.84 13.62
CA PRO A 271 -1.43 0.42 13.52
C PRO A 271 -0.05 0.06 12.91
N PRO A 272 0.60 -1.01 13.40
CA PRO A 272 1.77 -1.58 12.74
C PRO A 272 1.39 -2.27 11.42
N CYS A 273 2.36 -2.43 10.52
CA CYS A 273 2.11 -3.00 9.19
C CYS A 273 1.67 -4.47 9.23
N LEU A 274 2.07 -5.19 10.27
CA LEU A 274 1.77 -6.61 10.49
C LEU A 274 1.55 -6.87 11.98
N PHE A 275 0.52 -7.65 12.34
CA PHE A 275 0.33 -8.19 13.70
C PHE A 275 -0.56 -9.43 13.71
N PRO A 276 -0.45 -10.32 14.72
CA PRO A 276 0.60 -10.31 15.73
C PRO A 276 2.00 -10.46 15.11
N TYR A 277 3.03 -9.94 15.79
CA TYR A 277 4.42 -10.04 15.30
C TYR A 277 4.87 -11.49 15.16
N ILE A 278 5.75 -11.76 14.18
CA ILE A 278 6.40 -13.07 14.04
C ILE A 278 7.50 -13.17 15.09
N LEU A 279 7.36 -14.10 16.04
CA LEU A 279 8.32 -14.30 17.13
C LEU A 279 9.31 -15.42 16.78
N PRO A 280 10.53 -15.46 17.38
CA PRO A 280 11.55 -16.46 17.09
C PRO A 280 11.13 -17.93 17.24
N HIS A 281 10.13 -18.20 18.06
CA HIS A 281 9.60 -19.55 18.29
C HIS A 281 8.40 -19.92 17.38
N HIS A 282 7.93 -19.00 16.54
CA HIS A 282 6.85 -19.27 15.60
C HIS A 282 7.35 -20.05 14.38
N ALA A 283 6.47 -20.87 13.79
CA ALA A 283 6.81 -21.71 12.65
C ALA A 283 7.18 -20.90 11.37
N ASP A 284 6.67 -19.68 11.25
CA ASP A 284 6.96 -18.74 10.19
C ASP A 284 8.15 -17.80 10.47
N TRP A 285 8.87 -18.02 11.58
CA TRP A 285 10.12 -17.32 11.83
C TRP A 285 11.21 -17.77 10.86
N HIS A 286 11.89 -16.81 10.26
CA HIS A 286 13.06 -17.06 9.43
C HIS A 286 14.32 -16.48 10.12
N PRO A 287 15.48 -17.18 10.16
CA PRO A 287 16.70 -16.68 10.82
C PRO A 287 17.18 -15.31 10.33
N ARG A 288 16.89 -14.94 9.08
CA ARG A 288 17.20 -13.64 8.52
C ARG A 288 16.46 -12.49 9.24
N TYR A 289 15.34 -12.77 9.91
CA TYR A 289 14.56 -11.77 10.64
C TYR A 289 15.32 -11.19 11.84
N GLU A 290 16.26 -11.92 12.43
CA GLU A 290 17.18 -11.39 13.45
C GLU A 290 17.92 -10.12 12.99
N ARG A 291 18.16 -9.98 11.71
CA ARG A 291 18.91 -8.88 11.14
C ARG A 291 18.05 -7.67 10.79
N TYR A 292 16.84 -7.91 10.23
CA TYR A 292 16.03 -6.85 9.63
C TYR A 292 14.60 -6.78 10.14
N ASN A 293 14.02 -7.89 10.61
CA ASN A 293 12.60 -8.03 10.92
C ASN A 293 12.38 -8.56 12.34
N ARG A 294 13.02 -7.97 13.32
CA ARG A 294 12.70 -8.29 14.73
C ARG A 294 11.24 -7.90 15.01
N PRO A 295 10.59 -8.54 16.02
CA PRO A 295 9.22 -8.21 16.37
C PRO A 295 9.03 -6.70 16.63
N GLY A 296 8.12 -6.06 15.90
CA GLY A 296 7.89 -4.62 15.96
C GLY A 296 8.77 -3.77 15.05
N ASP A 297 9.68 -4.39 14.27
CA ASP A 297 10.59 -3.71 13.35
C ASP A 297 10.23 -3.99 11.89
N TYR A 298 10.53 -3.03 11.04
CA TYR A 298 10.50 -3.12 9.57
C TYR A 298 9.23 -3.82 9.06
N HIS A 299 9.33 -4.91 8.27
CA HIS A 299 8.15 -5.64 7.76
C HIS A 299 7.45 -6.49 8.82
N ASN A 300 8.10 -6.80 9.93
CA ASN A 300 7.53 -7.58 11.05
C ASN A 300 6.89 -6.67 12.11
N GLY A 301 6.10 -5.73 11.66
CA GLY A 301 5.29 -4.89 12.55
C GLY A 301 5.80 -3.46 12.76
N GLY A 302 6.78 -2.98 11.98
CA GLY A 302 7.10 -1.55 11.96
C GLY A 302 5.88 -0.71 11.58
N VAL A 303 5.82 0.52 12.04
CA VAL A 303 4.77 1.46 11.64
C VAL A 303 5.28 2.27 10.44
N TRP A 304 4.64 2.11 9.30
CA TRP A 304 5.04 2.72 8.04
C TRP A 304 4.12 3.90 7.70
N PRO A 305 4.63 5.14 7.61
CA PRO A 305 3.79 6.30 7.37
C PRO A 305 2.97 6.20 6.09
N PHE A 306 3.52 5.62 4.99
CA PHE A 306 2.74 5.44 3.77
C PHE A 306 1.56 4.47 3.95
N ILE A 307 1.73 3.38 4.70
CA ILE A 307 0.64 2.43 5.00
C ILE A 307 -0.40 3.08 5.90
N CYS A 308 0.05 3.87 6.89
CA CYS A 308 -0.86 4.65 7.73
C CYS A 308 -1.68 5.66 6.90
N GLY A 309 -1.10 6.22 5.83
CA GLY A 309 -1.84 7.04 4.87
C GLY A 309 -2.97 6.27 4.16
N PHE A 310 -2.72 5.03 3.72
CA PHE A 310 -3.76 4.14 3.20
C PHE A 310 -4.83 3.81 4.27
N TYR A 311 -4.41 3.59 5.50
CA TYR A 311 -5.33 3.32 6.61
C TYR A 311 -6.27 4.50 6.89
N VAL A 312 -5.74 5.72 6.96
CA VAL A 312 -6.57 6.95 7.10
C VAL A 312 -7.57 7.07 5.95
N ALA A 313 -7.12 6.87 4.71
CA ALA A 313 -8.02 6.89 3.55
C ALA A 313 -9.07 5.77 3.62
N ALA A 314 -8.72 4.57 4.13
CA ALA A 314 -9.67 3.48 4.33
C ALA A 314 -10.73 3.81 5.39
N CYS A 315 -10.37 4.56 6.46
CA CYS A 315 -11.35 5.07 7.43
C CYS A 315 -12.34 6.03 6.76
N VAL A 316 -11.88 6.93 5.89
CA VAL A 316 -12.77 7.81 5.08
C VAL A 316 -13.68 6.98 4.19
N ALA A 317 -13.13 5.99 3.47
CA ALA A 317 -13.89 5.12 2.58
C ALA A 317 -15.00 4.34 3.28
N ALA A 318 -14.78 3.95 4.54
CA ALA A 318 -15.76 3.26 5.38
C ALA A 318 -16.74 4.22 6.10
N GLY A 319 -16.65 5.53 5.87
CA GLY A 319 -17.49 6.56 6.52
C GLY A 319 -17.15 6.81 7.99
N GLN A 320 -15.97 6.38 8.46
CA GLN A 320 -15.51 6.55 9.84
C GLN A 320 -14.69 7.86 9.97
N MET A 321 -15.36 9.00 9.77
CA MET A 321 -14.69 10.30 9.66
C MET A 321 -13.97 10.74 10.94
N GLU A 322 -14.59 10.55 12.11
CA GLU A 322 -13.95 10.89 13.41
C GLU A 322 -12.66 10.07 13.60
N LEU A 323 -12.68 8.77 13.25
CA LEU A 323 -11.49 7.93 13.31
C LEU A 323 -10.44 8.41 12.29
N ALA A 324 -10.83 8.75 11.07
CA ALA A 324 -9.92 9.26 10.05
C ALA A 324 -9.21 10.55 10.48
N GLU A 325 -9.94 11.48 11.10
CA GLU A 325 -9.39 12.72 11.66
C GLU A 325 -8.38 12.44 12.80
N CYS A 326 -8.75 11.58 13.73
CA CYS A 326 -7.85 11.17 14.83
C CYS A 326 -6.56 10.54 14.29
N LYS A 327 -6.67 9.62 13.33
CA LYS A 327 -5.50 8.94 12.75
C LYS A 327 -4.67 9.84 11.85
N LEU A 328 -5.27 10.81 11.16
CA LEU A 328 -4.51 11.83 10.44
C LEU A 328 -3.68 12.69 11.40
N LEU A 329 -4.25 13.07 12.56
CA LEU A 329 -3.51 13.80 13.59
C LEU A 329 -2.36 12.96 14.15
N ALA A 330 -2.60 11.70 14.46
CA ALA A 330 -1.55 10.79 14.90
C ALA A 330 -0.44 10.63 13.86
N LEU A 331 -0.81 10.54 12.57
CA LEU A 331 0.15 10.49 11.47
C LEU A 331 0.92 11.81 11.31
N THR A 332 0.27 12.95 11.52
CA THR A 332 0.92 14.27 11.52
C THR A 332 2.01 14.36 12.59
N GLU A 333 1.72 13.88 13.81
CA GLU A 333 2.73 13.81 14.86
C GLU A 333 3.87 12.83 14.54
N LEU A 334 3.54 11.68 13.92
CA LEU A 334 4.51 10.64 13.59
C LEU A 334 5.56 11.08 12.57
N VAL A 335 5.19 11.96 11.61
CA VAL A 335 6.07 12.40 10.53
C VAL A 335 6.85 13.67 10.85
N LYS A 336 6.70 14.22 12.07
CA LYS A 336 7.50 15.35 12.55
C LYS A 336 8.98 14.98 12.72
N PRO A 337 9.87 15.97 12.69
CA PRO A 337 11.29 15.71 12.96
C PRO A 337 11.49 15.13 14.36
N TRP A 338 12.37 14.16 14.45
CA TRP A 338 12.71 13.49 15.70
C TRP A 338 14.00 14.01 16.35
N HIS A 339 14.88 14.69 15.61
CA HIS A 339 16.17 15.13 16.13
C HIS A 339 16.09 16.49 16.79
N GLU A 340 16.75 16.66 17.93
CA GLU A 340 16.66 17.85 18.77
C GLU A 340 17.06 19.18 18.08
N ASN A 341 17.75 19.10 16.96
CA ASN A 341 18.24 20.27 16.24
C ASN A 341 17.59 20.51 14.87
N GLU A 342 16.54 19.79 14.52
CA GLU A 342 15.98 19.85 13.18
C GLU A 342 14.73 20.70 13.11
N ALA A 343 14.77 21.64 12.18
CA ALA A 343 13.63 22.47 11.82
C ALA A 343 12.73 21.82 10.76
N GLU A 344 13.10 20.64 10.25
CA GLU A 344 12.46 20.01 9.09
C GLU A 344 11.69 18.75 9.43
N TRP A 345 10.60 18.50 8.69
CA TRP A 345 9.78 17.29 8.81
C TRP A 345 10.51 16.07 8.27
N GLY A 346 10.51 14.96 9.03
CA GLY A 346 11.30 13.77 8.73
C GLY A 346 10.72 12.89 7.62
N PHE A 347 9.42 12.59 7.64
CA PHE A 347 8.77 11.64 6.73
C PHE A 347 9.58 10.36 6.52
N ASN A 348 9.96 9.74 7.63
CA ASN A 348 10.82 8.56 7.66
C ASN A 348 10.19 7.37 6.92
N GLU A 349 11.03 6.40 6.60
CA GLU A 349 10.61 5.17 5.96
C GLU A 349 9.68 4.37 6.86
N TRP A 350 10.10 4.09 8.08
CA TRP A 350 9.31 3.38 9.10
C TRP A 350 9.69 3.80 10.53
N ILE A 351 8.87 3.39 11.48
CA ILE A 351 8.98 3.71 12.90
C ILE A 351 8.98 2.40 13.70
N HIS A 352 9.86 2.27 14.68
CA HIS A 352 9.83 1.13 15.61
C HIS A 352 8.53 1.11 16.41
N ALA A 353 7.76 0.04 16.28
CA ALA A 353 6.45 -0.02 16.92
C ALA A 353 6.49 0.15 18.43
N GLN A 354 7.44 -0.53 19.11
CA GLN A 354 7.52 -0.53 20.58
C GLN A 354 8.16 0.72 21.18
N THR A 355 8.93 1.48 20.39
CA THR A 355 9.67 2.65 20.93
C THR A 355 9.21 3.97 20.34
N GLY A 356 8.47 3.96 19.23
CA GLY A 356 8.09 5.16 18.49
C GLY A 356 9.26 5.86 17.78
N LYS A 357 10.46 5.25 17.74
CA LYS A 357 11.64 5.85 17.11
C LYS A 357 11.62 5.70 15.60
N PRO A 358 11.89 6.78 14.83
CA PRO A 358 12.00 6.69 13.39
C PRO A 358 13.23 5.90 12.95
N SER A 359 13.14 5.28 11.79
CA SER A 359 14.18 4.47 11.18
C SER A 359 14.07 4.50 9.65
N GLY A 360 15.04 3.89 8.98
CA GLY A 360 15.14 3.92 7.53
C GLY A 360 15.66 5.26 7.01
N ARG A 361 15.19 5.70 5.84
CA ARG A 361 15.62 6.95 5.20
C ARG A 361 14.58 8.04 5.39
N ASP A 362 15.07 9.27 5.53
CA ASP A 362 14.24 10.47 5.66
C ASP A 362 13.76 10.96 4.28
N TRP A 363 12.68 11.73 4.29
CA TRP A 363 12.08 12.30 3.09
C TRP A 363 11.68 11.24 2.07
N GLN A 364 11.09 10.17 2.56
CA GLN A 364 10.52 9.11 1.72
C GLN A 364 9.38 9.64 0.87
N THR A 365 9.51 9.46 -0.46
CA THR A 365 8.52 9.96 -1.41
C THR A 365 7.14 9.35 -1.18
N TRP A 366 7.05 8.05 -0.95
CA TRP A 366 5.74 7.42 -0.65
C TRP A 366 5.15 7.82 0.70
N SER A 367 5.99 8.02 1.74
CA SER A 367 5.52 8.50 3.05
C SER A 367 4.91 9.90 2.94
N ALA A 368 5.60 10.80 2.24
CA ALA A 368 5.13 12.15 1.96
C ALA A 368 3.87 12.14 1.07
N ALA A 369 3.89 11.40 -0.04
CA ALA A 369 2.78 11.35 -0.97
C ALA A 369 1.50 10.79 -0.33
N MET A 370 1.61 9.71 0.46
CA MET A 370 0.45 9.10 1.10
C MET A 370 -0.08 9.90 2.28
N TYR A 371 0.78 10.65 2.99
CA TYR A 371 0.30 11.64 3.95
C TYR A 371 -0.59 12.69 3.27
N LEU A 372 -0.12 13.24 2.15
CA LEU A 372 -0.85 14.28 1.42
C LEU A 372 -2.17 13.75 0.86
N TYR A 373 -2.17 12.54 0.30
CA TYR A 373 -3.38 11.87 -0.16
C TYR A 373 -4.37 11.65 0.99
N ALA A 374 -3.91 11.16 2.14
CA ALA A 374 -4.74 10.93 3.32
C ALA A 374 -5.36 12.25 3.84
N ALA A 375 -4.56 13.33 3.92
CA ALA A 375 -5.04 14.64 4.33
C ALA A 375 -6.08 15.21 3.35
N ASP A 376 -5.90 15.01 2.04
CA ASP A 376 -6.87 15.38 1.02
C ASP A 376 -8.18 14.57 1.14
N CYS A 377 -8.07 13.27 1.38
CA CYS A 377 -9.23 12.41 1.62
C CYS A 377 -10.05 12.88 2.82
N VAL A 378 -9.41 13.17 3.94
CA VAL A 378 -10.09 13.67 5.15
C VAL A 378 -10.73 15.04 4.90
N GLN A 379 -10.00 15.96 4.26
CA GLN A 379 -10.49 17.30 3.96
C GLN A 379 -11.72 17.29 3.03
N ARG A 380 -11.72 16.44 2.02
CA ARG A 380 -12.81 16.31 1.03
C ARG A 380 -13.90 15.34 1.46
N GLN A 381 -13.66 14.53 2.49
CA GLN A 381 -14.54 13.42 2.90
C GLN A 381 -14.83 12.42 1.75
N THR A 382 -13.86 12.25 0.88
CA THR A 382 -13.90 11.34 -0.29
C THR A 382 -12.56 10.67 -0.46
N THR A 383 -12.51 9.60 -1.26
CA THR A 383 -11.25 8.91 -1.59
C THR A 383 -11.05 8.92 -3.11
N PRO A 384 -10.49 10.00 -3.67
CA PRO A 384 -10.31 10.15 -5.11
C PRO A 384 -9.70 8.91 -5.76
N PHE A 385 -10.18 8.54 -6.93
CA PHE A 385 -9.89 7.31 -7.68
C PHE A 385 -10.56 6.04 -7.10
N PHE A 386 -10.61 5.85 -5.78
CA PHE A 386 -11.22 4.67 -5.17
C PHE A 386 -12.74 4.75 -5.05
N ASP A 387 -13.33 5.94 -4.92
CA ASP A 387 -14.80 6.10 -4.84
C ASP A 387 -15.50 5.50 -6.05
N GLU A 388 -14.93 5.69 -7.24
CA GLU A 388 -15.47 5.16 -8.49
C GLU A 388 -15.33 3.64 -8.60
N MET A 389 -14.22 3.08 -8.09
CA MET A 389 -14.05 1.63 -8.03
C MET A 389 -15.15 0.98 -7.18
N ARG A 390 -15.50 1.62 -6.04
CA ARG A 390 -16.59 1.14 -5.17
C ARG A 390 -17.97 1.35 -5.78
N ALA A 391 -18.19 2.48 -6.45
CA ALA A 391 -19.46 2.79 -7.10
C ALA A 391 -19.78 1.86 -8.28
N GLY A 392 -18.76 1.33 -8.97
CA GLY A 392 -18.92 0.38 -10.05
C GLY A 392 -19.23 -1.06 -9.60
N ASN A 393 -19.16 -1.34 -8.31
CA ASN A 393 -19.50 -2.64 -7.76
C ASN A 393 -21.01 -2.70 -7.47
N PRO A 394 -21.80 -3.57 -8.16
CA PRO A 394 -23.17 -3.80 -7.74
C PRO A 394 -23.17 -4.30 -6.29
N VAL A 395 -23.95 -3.64 -5.45
CA VAL A 395 -24.21 -4.08 -4.07
C VAL A 395 -24.86 -5.45 -4.19
N ALA A 396 -24.16 -6.50 -3.76
CA ALA A 396 -24.70 -7.85 -3.69
C ALA A 396 -25.61 -7.99 -2.50
#